data_61a06ee6bc2923809841c96fff32b0c5
#
_entry.id   61a06ee6bc2923809841c96fff32b0c5
#
_cell.length_a   1.000
_cell.length_b   1.000
_cell.length_c   1.000
_cell.angle_alpha   90.00
_cell.angle_beta   90.00
_cell.angle_gamma   90.00
#
_symmetry.space_group_name_H-M   'P 1'
#
loop_
_entity.id
_entity.type
_entity.pdbx_description
1 polymer ?
#
loop_
_entity_poly.entity_id
_entity_poly.type
_entity_poly.pdbx_seq_one_letter_code
_entity_poly.pdbx_strand_id
1 'polypeptide(L)'
;MSPRPSTFSIAARDPETGAVGVAVQSKFVSVGSVVPFVSADAGAVATQSFANVAYGPDGLDLLREGHAPADAIERLTAADDEAPSRQVGVVAVDPDEPPAAFTGEECHDHAGDRQGDHYTVQGNILENADTLDAMAAAFEETDGGLPERLIAALHAGNEAGGDKRGEQAAALYVAKPEGGYDGRNDRWVDVRVDDHERPIDELERVFKIYDVTLLEREAPAETRELTGDAARAVESALADLGFYDGEPTAEFGDDARDALESFRGMNNFENHSLPVLEDAVARGWDGTDPDDDPEPRLVDAIWRGLSRLDRV
;
A
#
# COMPACT_ATOMS: atom_id res chain seq x y z
N MET A 1 27.36 18.78 -10.46
CA MET A 1 26.02 19.00 -9.94
C MET A 1 25.64 17.74 -9.18
N SER A 2 25.33 17.82 -7.90
CA SER A 2 24.80 16.67 -7.16
C SER A 2 23.48 16.25 -7.81
N PRO A 3 23.18 14.94 -7.90
CA PRO A 3 21.89 14.47 -8.37
C PRO A 3 20.82 15.00 -7.41
N ARG A 4 19.83 15.69 -7.95
CA ARG A 4 18.74 16.28 -7.18
C ARG A 4 17.61 15.26 -7.07
N PRO A 5 17.13 14.91 -5.87
CA PRO A 5 16.05 13.96 -5.72
C PRO A 5 14.74 14.56 -6.23
N SER A 6 14.10 13.93 -7.19
CA SER A 6 12.70 14.14 -7.55
C SER A 6 11.84 13.13 -6.81
N THR A 7 10.65 13.50 -6.44
CA THR A 7 9.78 12.64 -5.64
C THR A 7 8.35 13.15 -5.75
N PHE A 8 7.38 12.24 -5.81
CA PHE A 8 6.00 12.56 -5.51
C PHE A 8 5.46 11.59 -4.46
N SER A 9 4.65 12.10 -3.57
CA SER A 9 4.10 11.34 -2.46
C SER A 9 2.71 11.84 -2.08
N ILE A 10 2.00 11.00 -1.35
CA ILE A 10 0.73 11.31 -0.72
C ILE A 10 0.79 10.87 0.74
N ALA A 11 0.39 11.75 1.66
CA ALA A 11 0.06 11.40 3.03
C ALA A 11 -1.46 11.50 3.21
N ALA A 12 -2.07 10.51 3.87
CA ALA A 12 -3.52 10.48 4.00
C ALA A 12 -3.98 9.76 5.27
N ARG A 13 -5.27 9.97 5.60
CA ARG A 13 -5.99 9.26 6.67
C ARG A 13 -7.29 8.69 6.14
N ASP A 14 -7.76 7.67 6.81
CA ASP A 14 -9.11 7.14 6.69
C ASP A 14 -9.84 7.36 8.03
N PRO A 15 -10.80 8.28 8.09
CA PRO A 15 -11.50 8.61 9.33
C PRO A 15 -12.42 7.48 9.83
N GLU A 16 -12.81 6.53 8.96
CA GLU A 16 -13.69 5.43 9.34
C GLU A 16 -12.92 4.34 10.11
N THR A 17 -11.70 4.05 9.69
CA THR A 17 -10.87 2.99 10.29
C THR A 17 -9.81 3.51 11.25
N GLY A 18 -9.54 4.82 11.24
CA GLY A 18 -8.43 5.44 11.97
C GLY A 18 -7.05 5.12 11.38
N ALA A 19 -7.01 4.57 10.18
CA ALA A 19 -5.76 4.33 9.48
C ALA A 19 -5.16 5.63 8.95
N VAL A 20 -3.83 5.73 9.00
CA VAL A 20 -3.03 6.82 8.43
C VAL A 20 -1.90 6.24 7.60
N GLY A 21 -1.51 6.89 6.51
CA GLY A 21 -0.51 6.30 5.62
C GLY A 21 0.20 7.29 4.72
N VAL A 22 1.33 6.82 4.18
CA VAL A 22 2.11 7.51 3.14
C VAL A 22 2.42 6.54 2.02
N ALA A 23 2.22 6.98 0.78
CA ALA A 23 2.79 6.33 -0.39
C ALA A 23 3.71 7.31 -1.14
N VAL A 24 4.79 6.78 -1.72
CA VAL A 24 5.82 7.59 -2.37
C VAL A 24 6.47 6.85 -3.54
N GLN A 25 6.81 7.59 -4.59
CA GLN A 25 7.68 7.15 -5.68
C GLN A 25 8.80 8.17 -5.93
N SER A 26 9.97 7.68 -6.30
CA SER A 26 11.12 8.53 -6.61
C SER A 26 12.15 7.85 -7.50
N LYS A 27 12.91 8.65 -8.28
CA LYS A 27 14.20 8.24 -8.85
C LYS A 27 15.31 8.34 -7.81
N PHE A 28 15.08 7.67 -6.67
CA PHE A 28 15.99 7.65 -5.53
C PHE A 28 15.88 6.28 -4.86
N VAL A 29 17.00 5.53 -4.83
CA VAL A 29 17.05 4.18 -4.25
C VAL A 29 16.57 4.18 -2.79
N SER A 30 15.75 3.19 -2.42
CA SER A 30 15.24 3.04 -1.04
C SER A 30 14.50 4.26 -0.51
N VAL A 31 13.69 4.94 -1.34
CA VAL A 31 12.93 6.14 -0.96
C VAL A 31 12.06 5.93 0.28
N GLY A 32 11.56 4.71 0.48
CA GLY A 32 10.77 4.32 1.65
C GLY A 32 11.54 4.37 2.99
N SER A 33 12.87 4.53 2.98
CA SER A 33 13.65 4.73 4.21
C SER A 33 13.81 6.21 4.61
N VAL A 34 13.37 7.13 3.76
CA VAL A 34 13.62 8.56 3.92
C VAL A 34 12.34 9.38 4.03
N VAL A 35 11.33 9.07 3.21
CA VAL A 35 10.15 9.91 3.02
C VAL A 35 9.02 9.61 4.01
N PRO A 36 8.55 8.35 4.21
CA PRO A 36 7.36 8.07 5.00
C PRO A 36 7.66 7.93 6.49
N PHE A 37 6.85 8.63 7.28
CA PHE A 37 6.78 8.47 8.74
C PHE A 37 5.31 8.42 9.13
N VAL A 38 4.90 7.34 9.82
CA VAL A 38 3.49 7.08 10.11
C VAL A 38 3.35 6.51 11.51
N SER A 39 2.32 6.93 12.23
CA SER A 39 1.95 6.38 13.53
C SER A 39 0.45 6.57 13.76
N ALA A 40 -0.25 5.49 14.13
CA ALA A 40 -1.71 5.51 14.30
C ALA A 40 -2.19 6.37 15.47
N ASP A 41 -1.31 6.74 16.39
CA ASP A 41 -1.60 7.63 17.52
C ASP A 41 -1.35 9.12 17.24
N ALA A 42 -0.79 9.42 16.05
CA ALA A 42 -0.40 10.78 15.68
C ALA A 42 -0.87 11.19 14.28
N GLY A 43 -0.45 10.45 13.26
CA GLY A 43 -0.73 10.79 11.89
C GLY A 43 0.32 10.30 10.89
N ALA A 44 0.46 11.02 9.78
CA ALA A 44 1.36 10.70 8.69
C ALA A 44 2.16 11.95 8.26
N VAL A 45 3.45 11.78 8.06
CA VAL A 45 4.39 12.82 7.59
C VAL A 45 5.18 12.29 6.40
N ALA A 46 5.16 13.03 5.29
CA ALA A 46 6.00 12.76 4.12
C ALA A 46 7.00 13.90 3.94
N THR A 47 8.29 13.66 4.23
CA THR A 47 9.36 14.66 4.05
C THR A 47 10.22 14.33 2.85
N GLN A 48 10.46 15.29 1.96
CA GLN A 48 11.13 15.07 0.68
C GLN A 48 11.81 16.32 0.11
N SER A 49 12.24 16.30 -1.16
CA SER A 49 13.13 17.26 -1.83
C SER A 49 14.56 17.12 -1.27
N PHE A 50 15.18 18.15 -0.73
CA PHE A 50 16.33 17.98 0.14
C PHE A 50 15.81 17.61 1.54
N ALA A 51 15.41 16.35 1.71
CA ALA A 51 14.67 15.92 2.89
C ALA A 51 15.43 16.18 4.20
N ASN A 52 14.78 16.86 5.14
CA ASN A 52 15.17 16.82 6.53
C ASN A 52 14.43 15.66 7.20
N VAL A 53 15.14 14.54 7.39
CA VAL A 53 14.52 13.30 7.92
C VAL A 53 13.99 13.49 9.35
N ALA A 54 14.52 14.45 10.10
CA ALA A 54 14.02 14.77 11.45
C ALA A 54 12.59 15.32 11.43
N TYR A 55 12.13 15.90 10.31
CA TYR A 55 10.74 16.35 10.19
C TYR A 55 9.71 15.23 10.40
N GLY A 56 10.10 13.98 10.12
CA GLY A 56 9.24 12.82 10.33
C GLY A 56 8.91 12.59 11.81
N PRO A 57 9.88 12.14 12.63
CA PRO A 57 9.65 11.91 14.06
C PRO A 57 9.23 13.18 14.80
N ASP A 58 9.86 14.33 14.54
CA ASP A 58 9.54 15.59 15.23
C ASP A 58 8.10 16.05 14.88
N GLY A 59 7.67 15.87 13.62
CA GLY A 59 6.31 16.17 13.18
C GLY A 59 5.27 15.28 13.85
N LEU A 60 5.53 13.96 13.94
CA LEU A 60 4.66 13.05 14.68
C LEU A 60 4.59 13.40 16.18
N ASP A 61 5.69 13.82 16.79
CA ASP A 61 5.68 14.23 18.19
C ASP A 61 4.87 15.51 18.41
N LEU A 62 4.97 16.49 17.51
CA LEU A 62 4.12 17.68 17.54
C LEU A 62 2.63 17.36 17.40
N LEU A 63 2.27 16.43 16.52
CA LEU A 63 0.87 15.97 16.42
C LEU A 63 0.38 15.29 17.70
N ARG A 64 1.23 14.47 18.37
CA ARG A 64 0.92 13.87 19.69
C ARG A 64 0.73 14.90 20.78
N GLU A 65 1.44 16.02 20.70
CA GLU A 65 1.30 17.16 21.63
C GLU A 65 0.03 17.97 21.35
N GLY A 66 -0.74 17.64 20.29
CA GLY A 66 -2.00 18.29 19.93
C GLY A 66 -1.83 19.52 19.04
N HIS A 67 -0.68 19.66 18.37
CA HIS A 67 -0.50 20.70 17.37
C HIS A 67 -1.21 20.32 16.05
N ALA A 68 -1.90 21.28 15.45
CA ALA A 68 -2.47 21.10 14.12
C ALA A 68 -1.36 20.91 13.06
N PRO A 69 -1.63 20.19 11.94
CA PRO A 69 -0.63 19.96 10.88
C PRO A 69 0.08 21.24 10.39
N ALA A 70 -0.65 22.34 10.24
CA ALA A 70 -0.07 23.61 9.80
C ALA A 70 0.87 24.22 10.86
N ASP A 71 0.53 24.16 12.16
CA ASP A 71 1.40 24.63 13.26
C ASP A 71 2.64 23.73 13.40
N ALA A 72 2.49 22.42 13.21
CA ALA A 72 3.63 21.50 13.19
C ALA A 72 4.62 21.87 12.06
N ILE A 73 4.15 22.10 10.85
CA ILE A 73 4.98 22.54 9.71
C ILE A 73 5.66 23.88 10.00
N GLU A 74 4.93 24.87 10.54
CA GLU A 74 5.52 26.17 10.89
C GLU A 74 6.67 26.02 11.88
N ARG A 75 6.53 25.20 12.92
CA ARG A 75 7.58 24.94 13.91
C ARG A 75 8.80 24.24 13.33
N LEU A 76 8.57 23.21 12.50
CA LEU A 76 9.65 22.46 11.84
C LEU A 76 10.45 23.35 10.89
N THR A 77 9.77 24.16 10.07
CA THR A 77 10.40 25.01 9.07
C THR A 77 11.08 26.25 9.71
N ALA A 78 10.51 26.81 10.77
CA ALA A 78 11.12 27.94 11.49
C ALA A 78 12.43 27.56 12.20
N ALA A 79 12.64 26.29 12.49
CA ALA A 79 13.85 25.77 13.12
C ALA A 79 14.92 25.29 12.11
N ASP A 80 14.66 25.35 10.80
CA ASP A 80 15.55 24.85 9.76
C ASP A 80 15.96 25.97 8.79
N ASP A 81 17.21 26.38 8.83
CA ASP A 81 17.77 27.43 7.95
C ASP A 81 17.69 27.02 6.46
N GLU A 82 17.58 25.72 6.14
CA GLU A 82 17.44 25.19 4.78
C GLU A 82 15.97 24.89 4.39
N ALA A 83 15.00 25.35 5.19
CA ALA A 83 13.57 25.16 4.89
C ALA A 83 13.18 25.55 3.45
N PRO A 84 13.74 26.59 2.81
CA PRO A 84 13.43 26.92 1.41
C PRO A 84 13.63 25.76 0.42
N SER A 85 14.48 24.77 0.74
CA SER A 85 14.75 23.60 -0.09
C SER A 85 13.96 22.35 0.32
N ARG A 86 13.15 22.40 1.39
CA ARG A 86 12.38 21.27 1.92
C ARG A 86 10.98 21.22 1.32
N GLN A 87 10.42 20.00 1.33
CA GLN A 87 9.03 19.77 1.03
C GLN A 87 8.46 18.75 2.02
N VAL A 88 7.33 19.06 2.63
CA VAL A 88 6.69 18.18 3.63
C VAL A 88 5.18 18.24 3.53
N GLY A 89 4.52 17.08 3.66
CA GLY A 89 3.08 16.93 3.85
C GLY A 89 2.79 16.28 5.19
N VAL A 90 1.78 16.79 5.90
CA VAL A 90 1.40 16.34 7.24
C VAL A 90 -0.11 16.15 7.34
N VAL A 91 -0.52 15.00 7.85
CA VAL A 91 -1.91 14.66 8.12
C VAL A 91 -2.02 14.14 9.56
N ALA A 92 -2.83 14.78 10.38
CA ALA A 92 -3.13 14.28 11.73
C ALA A 92 -4.13 13.10 11.66
N VAL A 93 -4.08 12.21 12.66
CA VAL A 93 -5.11 11.16 12.80
C VAL A 93 -6.50 11.75 13.12
N ASP A 94 -6.54 12.88 13.83
CA ASP A 94 -7.77 13.60 14.15
C ASP A 94 -8.43 14.14 12.86
N PRO A 95 -9.64 13.71 12.50
CA PRO A 95 -10.33 14.14 11.29
C PRO A 95 -10.76 15.61 11.30
N ASP A 96 -10.84 16.23 12.45
CA ASP A 96 -11.22 17.66 12.60
C ASP A 96 -10.03 18.59 12.27
N GLU A 97 -8.80 18.07 12.26
CA GLU A 97 -7.61 18.84 11.93
C GLU A 97 -7.32 18.77 10.41
N PRO A 98 -7.34 19.90 9.69
CA PRO A 98 -7.10 19.89 8.24
C PRO A 98 -5.65 19.47 7.92
N PRO A 99 -5.44 18.64 6.86
CA PRO A 99 -4.10 18.35 6.33
C PRO A 99 -3.35 19.63 5.95
N ALA A 100 -2.02 19.59 6.02
CA ALA A 100 -1.19 20.72 5.61
C ALA A 100 0.04 20.26 4.83
N ALA A 101 0.51 21.10 3.92
CA ALA A 101 1.74 20.88 3.17
C ALA A 101 2.57 22.15 3.08
N PHE A 102 3.87 21.97 2.89
CA PHE A 102 4.81 23.04 2.64
C PHE A 102 5.73 22.64 1.48
N THR A 103 5.84 23.54 0.52
CA THR A 103 6.78 23.44 -0.60
C THR A 103 7.67 24.68 -0.58
N GLY A 104 8.94 24.50 -0.22
CA GLY A 104 9.91 25.59 -0.15
C GLY A 104 10.21 26.20 -1.53
N GLU A 105 10.51 27.49 -1.57
CA GLU A 105 10.71 28.26 -2.81
C GLU A 105 11.95 27.84 -3.64
N GLU A 106 12.88 27.10 -3.03
CA GLU A 106 14.05 26.52 -3.70
C GLU A 106 13.81 25.10 -4.19
N CYS A 107 12.62 24.51 -3.99
CA CYS A 107 12.23 23.25 -4.62
C CYS A 107 12.17 23.42 -6.14
N HIS A 108 12.71 22.43 -6.87
CA HIS A 108 12.97 22.59 -8.32
C HIS A 108 11.83 22.08 -9.21
N ASP A 109 11.74 22.70 -10.40
CA ASP A 109 10.90 22.37 -11.56
C ASP A 109 9.58 21.67 -11.22
N HIS A 110 8.45 22.32 -11.50
CA HIS A 110 7.12 21.79 -11.22
C HIS A 110 7.00 21.16 -9.82
N ALA A 111 7.43 21.91 -8.79
CA ALA A 111 7.19 21.56 -7.41
C ALA A 111 5.90 22.20 -6.91
N GLY A 112 5.20 21.50 -6.02
CA GLY A 112 3.97 21.98 -5.42
C GLY A 112 3.26 20.92 -4.59
N ASP A 113 2.06 21.24 -4.14
CA ASP A 113 1.20 20.37 -3.38
C ASP A 113 -0.29 20.57 -3.69
N ARG A 114 -1.12 19.61 -3.27
CA ARG A 114 -2.58 19.68 -3.22
C ARG A 114 -3.05 19.12 -1.89
N GLN A 115 -4.12 19.69 -1.36
CA GLN A 115 -4.68 19.29 -0.08
C GLN A 115 -6.18 19.07 -0.24
N GLY A 116 -6.67 17.95 0.29
CA GLY A 116 -8.09 17.65 0.44
C GLY A 116 -8.45 17.47 1.91
N ASP A 117 -9.67 17.03 2.19
CA ASP A 117 -10.17 16.91 3.57
C ASP A 117 -9.36 15.90 4.42
N HIS A 118 -8.81 14.87 3.75
CA HIS A 118 -8.14 13.75 4.43
C HIS A 118 -6.75 13.40 3.88
N TYR A 119 -6.19 14.23 3.02
CA TYR A 119 -4.89 13.96 2.40
C TYR A 119 -4.13 15.22 2.02
N THR A 120 -2.85 15.04 1.78
CA THR A 120 -2.00 15.98 1.05
C THR A 120 -1.14 15.22 0.05
N VAL A 121 -1.10 15.69 -1.20
CA VAL A 121 -0.15 15.24 -2.22
C VAL A 121 0.89 16.33 -2.45
N GLN A 122 2.14 15.95 -2.61
CA GLN A 122 3.25 16.85 -2.87
C GLN A 122 4.24 16.21 -3.83
N GLY A 123 4.92 17.04 -4.59
CA GLY A 123 5.95 16.59 -5.53
C GLY A 123 6.91 17.68 -5.92
N ASN A 124 8.08 17.29 -6.39
CA ASN A 124 9.15 18.17 -6.85
C ASN A 124 9.88 17.52 -8.03
N ILE A 125 10.45 18.34 -8.92
CA ILE A 125 11.07 17.94 -10.18
C ILE A 125 10.13 17.01 -11.00
N LEU A 126 8.87 17.34 -11.02
CA LEU A 126 7.87 16.64 -11.81
C LEU A 126 8.02 16.98 -13.30
N GLU A 127 7.50 16.12 -14.18
CA GLU A 127 7.41 16.42 -15.60
C GLU A 127 6.46 17.60 -15.85
N ASN A 128 5.37 17.66 -15.10
CA ASN A 128 4.34 18.71 -15.20
C ASN A 128 3.55 18.83 -13.87
N ALA A 129 2.63 19.79 -13.81
CA ALA A 129 1.76 20.02 -12.64
C ALA A 129 0.57 19.04 -12.58
N ASP A 130 0.18 18.42 -13.70
CA ASP A 130 -0.97 17.52 -13.79
C ASP A 130 -0.77 16.25 -12.95
N THR A 131 0.48 15.89 -12.66
CA THR A 131 0.85 14.79 -11.75
C THR A 131 0.13 14.90 -10.40
N LEU A 132 0.15 16.07 -9.78
CA LEU A 132 -0.48 16.27 -8.46
C LEU A 132 -2.00 16.28 -8.54
N ASP A 133 -2.56 16.84 -9.59
CA ASP A 133 -4.02 16.87 -9.80
C ASP A 133 -4.56 15.44 -10.07
N ALA A 134 -3.82 14.64 -10.85
CA ALA A 134 -4.16 13.25 -11.10
C ALA A 134 -4.09 12.38 -9.84
N MET A 135 -3.07 12.57 -9.00
CA MET A 135 -2.95 11.88 -7.70
C MET A 135 -4.13 12.19 -6.78
N ALA A 136 -4.50 13.47 -6.68
CA ALA A 136 -5.61 13.92 -5.85
C ALA A 136 -6.93 13.32 -6.32
N ALA A 137 -7.23 13.40 -7.63
CA ALA A 137 -8.44 12.86 -8.22
C ALA A 137 -8.53 11.33 -8.02
N ALA A 138 -7.46 10.60 -8.30
CA ALA A 138 -7.44 9.14 -8.13
C ALA A 138 -7.64 8.73 -6.66
N PHE A 139 -7.06 9.44 -5.70
CA PHE A 139 -7.29 9.17 -4.28
C PHE A 139 -8.74 9.38 -3.87
N GLU A 140 -9.41 10.40 -4.40
CA GLU A 140 -10.82 10.70 -4.09
C GLU A 140 -11.81 9.75 -4.78
N GLU A 141 -11.50 9.31 -6.01
CA GLU A 141 -12.40 8.53 -6.87
C GLU A 141 -12.24 7.01 -6.70
N THR A 142 -11.13 6.55 -6.13
CA THR A 142 -10.88 5.10 -5.97
C THR A 142 -11.64 4.55 -4.77
N ASP A 143 -12.43 3.51 -5.01
CA ASP A 143 -13.06 2.70 -3.99
C ASP A 143 -12.03 1.77 -3.32
N GLY A 144 -12.28 1.41 -2.06
CA GLY A 144 -11.43 0.48 -1.30
C GLY A 144 -10.81 1.11 -0.05
N GLY A 145 -9.92 0.37 0.60
CA GLY A 145 -9.23 0.81 1.80
C GLY A 145 -8.13 1.83 1.52
N LEU A 146 -7.58 2.40 2.58
CA LEU A 146 -6.51 3.39 2.47
C LEU A 146 -5.31 2.91 1.63
N PRO A 147 -4.82 1.66 1.77
CA PRO A 147 -3.69 1.18 0.96
C PRO A 147 -3.96 1.22 -0.54
N GLU A 148 -5.12 0.74 -0.99
CA GLU A 148 -5.50 0.72 -2.41
C GLU A 148 -5.62 2.12 -3.00
N ARG A 149 -6.23 3.04 -2.27
CA ARG A 149 -6.37 4.45 -2.67
C ARG A 149 -5.02 5.16 -2.78
N LEU A 150 -4.08 4.86 -1.87
CA LEU A 150 -2.71 5.38 -1.90
C LEU A 150 -1.92 4.85 -3.10
N ILE A 151 -2.05 3.56 -3.45
CA ILE A 151 -1.41 2.96 -4.63
C ILE A 151 -2.01 3.55 -5.92
N ALA A 152 -3.34 3.68 -6.00
CA ALA A 152 -4.01 4.29 -7.14
C ALA A 152 -3.54 5.73 -7.40
N ALA A 153 -3.33 6.51 -6.34
CA ALA A 153 -2.76 7.85 -6.45
C ALA A 153 -1.34 7.84 -7.05
N LEU A 154 -0.47 6.88 -6.67
CA LEU A 154 0.85 6.75 -7.27
C LEU A 154 0.78 6.40 -8.76
N HIS A 155 -0.07 5.45 -9.16
CA HIS A 155 -0.26 5.10 -10.56
C HIS A 155 -0.73 6.29 -11.38
N ALA A 156 -1.76 6.99 -10.94
CA ALA A 156 -2.30 8.15 -11.64
C ALA A 156 -1.26 9.29 -11.78
N GLY A 157 -0.49 9.54 -10.72
CA GLY A 157 0.59 10.52 -10.76
C GLY A 157 1.69 10.14 -11.77
N ASN A 158 2.07 8.86 -11.80
CA ASN A 158 3.06 8.36 -12.75
C ASN A 158 2.58 8.43 -14.21
N GLU A 159 1.34 8.05 -14.47
CA GLU A 159 0.71 8.13 -15.80
C GLU A 159 0.57 9.57 -16.30
N ALA A 160 0.33 10.53 -15.41
CA ALA A 160 0.24 11.95 -15.73
C ALA A 160 1.61 12.62 -15.99
N GLY A 161 2.71 11.89 -15.78
CA GLY A 161 4.07 12.36 -16.06
C GLY A 161 5.09 12.04 -14.98
N GLY A 162 4.70 12.03 -13.71
CA GLY A 162 5.52 11.59 -12.59
C GLY A 162 6.85 12.33 -12.40
N ASP A 163 7.83 11.56 -11.96
CA ASP A 163 9.22 12.02 -11.81
C ASP A 163 9.88 12.22 -13.18
N LYS A 164 10.26 13.46 -13.52
CA LYS A 164 10.92 13.82 -14.78
C LYS A 164 12.18 13.01 -15.11
N ARG A 165 12.79 12.37 -14.13
CA ARG A 165 13.98 11.54 -14.29
C ARG A 165 13.65 10.06 -14.48
N GLY A 166 12.38 9.68 -14.37
CA GLY A 166 11.88 8.30 -14.42
C GLY A 166 11.72 7.66 -13.04
N GLU A 167 11.58 6.36 -13.03
CA GLU A 167 11.24 5.56 -11.87
C GLU A 167 12.47 4.82 -11.30
N GLN A 168 12.48 4.54 -9.98
CA GLN A 168 13.48 3.66 -9.36
C GLN A 168 12.95 2.95 -8.11
N ALA A 169 12.26 3.64 -7.20
CA ALA A 169 11.81 3.06 -5.95
C ALA A 169 10.41 3.58 -5.59
N ALA A 170 9.63 2.77 -4.88
CA ALA A 170 8.34 3.14 -4.33
C ALA A 170 8.14 2.53 -2.95
N ALA A 171 7.29 3.13 -2.12
CA ALA A 171 6.96 2.59 -0.81
C ALA A 171 5.52 2.94 -0.42
N LEU A 172 4.92 2.05 0.35
CA LEU A 172 3.63 2.20 1.02
C LEU A 172 3.81 1.87 2.49
N TYR A 173 3.55 2.83 3.37
CA TYR A 173 3.54 2.62 4.80
C TYR A 173 2.21 3.11 5.38
N VAL A 174 1.47 2.21 6.00
CA VAL A 174 0.17 2.49 6.64
C VAL A 174 0.17 1.96 8.06
N ALA A 175 -0.21 2.81 9.00
CA ALA A 175 -0.45 2.45 10.38
C ALA A 175 -1.96 2.51 10.68
N LYS A 176 -2.42 1.58 11.51
CA LYS A 176 -3.79 1.48 11.99
C LYS A 176 -3.76 1.03 13.45
N PRO A 177 -4.64 1.52 14.33
CA PRO A 177 -4.70 1.02 15.70
C PRO A 177 -4.81 -0.51 15.72
N GLU A 178 -3.88 -1.16 16.45
CA GLU A 178 -3.81 -2.63 16.57
C GLU A 178 -3.68 -3.39 15.23
N GLY A 179 -3.32 -2.69 14.14
CA GLY A 179 -3.24 -3.25 12.78
C GLY A 179 -2.01 -4.11 12.48
N GLY A 180 -1.00 -4.14 13.36
CA GLY A 180 0.18 -4.97 13.16
C GLY A 180 -0.12 -6.46 13.20
N TYR A 181 0.78 -7.28 12.66
CA TYR A 181 0.63 -8.72 12.42
C TYR A 181 0.02 -9.53 13.59
N ASP A 182 0.34 -9.16 14.82
CA ASP A 182 -0.17 -9.82 16.03
C ASP A 182 -1.10 -8.91 16.88
N GLY A 183 -1.55 -7.79 16.33
CA GLY A 183 -2.40 -6.82 17.02
C GLY A 183 -1.70 -6.01 18.11
N ARG A 184 -0.35 -6.12 18.27
CA ARG A 184 0.38 -5.47 19.37
C ARG A 184 1.12 -4.19 18.99
N ASN A 185 1.06 -3.83 17.74
CA ASN A 185 1.57 -2.57 17.21
C ASN A 185 0.63 -2.03 16.14
N ASP A 186 0.94 -0.86 15.62
CA ASP A 186 0.11 -0.14 14.65
C ASP A 186 0.56 -0.31 13.18
N ARG A 187 1.69 -1.00 12.92
CA ARG A 187 2.21 -1.19 11.55
C ARG A 187 1.34 -2.17 10.78
N TRP A 188 0.37 -1.63 10.07
CA TRP A 188 -0.60 -2.43 9.32
C TRP A 188 -0.06 -2.88 7.97
N VAL A 189 0.50 -1.95 7.17
CA VAL A 189 1.15 -2.24 5.89
C VAL A 189 2.49 -1.53 5.83
N ASP A 190 3.56 -2.26 5.47
CA ASP A 190 4.89 -1.69 5.23
C ASP A 190 5.52 -2.46 4.08
N VAL A 191 5.31 -1.96 2.85
CA VAL A 191 5.80 -2.56 1.61
C VAL A 191 6.72 -1.58 0.91
N ARG A 192 7.90 -2.05 0.51
CA ARG A 192 8.92 -1.23 -0.12
C ARG A 192 9.52 -1.93 -1.32
N VAL A 193 9.67 -1.17 -2.39
CA VAL A 193 10.44 -1.55 -3.59
C VAL A 193 11.63 -0.59 -3.65
N ASP A 194 12.79 -1.09 -3.27
CA ASP A 194 13.97 -0.24 -3.06
C ASP A 194 14.72 0.09 -4.35
N ASP A 195 14.63 -0.76 -5.39
CA ASP A 195 15.20 -0.54 -6.73
C ASP A 195 14.51 -1.45 -7.76
N HIS A 196 13.77 -0.85 -8.70
CA HIS A 196 13.07 -1.57 -9.77
C HIS A 196 12.80 -0.64 -10.95
N GLU A 197 12.69 -1.18 -12.17
CA GLU A 197 12.37 -0.41 -13.38
C GLU A 197 10.93 0.13 -13.39
N ARG A 198 10.01 -0.59 -12.77
CA ARG A 198 8.57 -0.24 -12.60
C ARG A 198 8.18 -0.42 -11.13
N PRO A 199 8.61 0.49 -10.25
CA PRO A 199 8.52 0.27 -8.81
C PRO A 199 7.09 0.32 -8.27
N ILE A 200 6.18 1.08 -8.91
CA ILE A 200 4.77 1.16 -8.48
C ILE A 200 4.03 -0.13 -8.82
N ASP A 201 4.23 -0.70 -10.01
CA ASP A 201 3.63 -1.99 -10.38
C ASP A 201 4.12 -3.12 -9.47
N GLU A 202 5.42 -3.12 -9.17
CA GLU A 202 6.01 -4.09 -8.25
C GLU A 202 5.52 -3.88 -6.81
N LEU A 203 5.34 -2.64 -6.38
CA LEU A 203 4.75 -2.30 -5.09
C LEU A 203 3.31 -2.85 -4.98
N GLU A 204 2.49 -2.63 -6.00
CA GLU A 204 1.14 -3.16 -6.07
C GLU A 204 1.13 -4.68 -6.07
N ARG A 205 2.00 -5.33 -6.85
CA ARG A 205 2.14 -6.79 -6.87
C ARG A 205 2.48 -7.35 -5.49
N VAL A 206 3.45 -6.76 -4.80
CA VAL A 206 3.84 -7.18 -3.45
C VAL A 206 2.74 -6.90 -2.44
N PHE A 207 2.06 -5.75 -2.55
CA PHE A 207 0.91 -5.43 -1.70
C PHE A 207 -0.23 -6.44 -1.88
N LYS A 208 -0.53 -6.87 -3.11
CA LYS A 208 -1.54 -7.91 -3.37
C LYS A 208 -1.22 -9.22 -2.67
N ILE A 209 0.04 -9.65 -2.68
CA ILE A 209 0.49 -10.84 -1.94
C ILE A 209 0.35 -10.60 -0.43
N TYR A 210 0.79 -9.46 0.07
CA TYR A 210 0.68 -9.08 1.47
C TYR A 210 -0.77 -9.10 1.95
N ASP A 211 -1.68 -8.53 1.17
CA ASP A 211 -3.10 -8.45 1.45
C ASP A 211 -3.74 -9.85 1.58
N VAL A 212 -3.49 -10.76 0.63
CA VAL A 212 -4.08 -12.11 0.67
C VAL A 212 -3.46 -13.03 1.72
N THR A 213 -2.21 -12.78 2.12
CA THR A 213 -1.50 -13.64 3.08
C THR A 213 -1.61 -13.13 4.51
N LEU A 214 -1.47 -11.83 4.74
CA LEU A 214 -1.26 -11.27 6.07
C LEU A 214 -2.42 -10.43 6.61
N LEU A 215 -3.26 -9.84 5.74
CA LEU A 215 -4.39 -9.04 6.20
C LEU A 215 -5.63 -9.91 6.43
N GLU A 216 -6.28 -9.69 7.57
CA GLU A 216 -7.58 -10.32 7.85
C GLU A 216 -8.64 -9.82 6.88
N ARG A 217 -9.49 -10.75 6.41
CA ARG A 217 -10.66 -10.45 5.61
C ARG A 217 -11.89 -11.06 6.22
N GLU A 218 -13.00 -10.36 6.10
CA GLU A 218 -14.30 -10.90 6.51
C GLU A 218 -14.66 -12.11 5.63
N ALA A 219 -15.23 -13.14 6.27
CA ALA A 219 -15.76 -14.28 5.54
C ALA A 219 -16.96 -13.83 4.71
N PRO A 220 -17.08 -14.30 3.45
CA PRO A 220 -18.23 -13.99 2.62
C PRO A 220 -19.52 -14.54 3.24
N ALA A 221 -20.64 -13.82 3.02
CA ALA A 221 -21.96 -14.26 3.50
C ALA A 221 -22.40 -15.61 2.89
N GLU A 222 -21.95 -15.88 1.67
CA GLU A 222 -22.19 -17.13 0.94
C GLU A 222 -20.87 -17.66 0.37
N THR A 223 -20.49 -18.87 0.74
CA THR A 223 -19.31 -19.56 0.22
C THR A 223 -19.66 -20.39 -1.01
N ARG A 224 -18.74 -20.43 -1.97
CA ARG A 224 -18.83 -21.28 -3.17
C ARG A 224 -18.07 -22.57 -2.90
N GLU A 225 -18.69 -23.72 -3.21
CA GLU A 225 -18.00 -25.00 -3.14
C GLU A 225 -16.93 -25.11 -4.23
N LEU A 226 -15.77 -25.62 -3.86
CA LEU A 226 -14.68 -25.92 -4.79
C LEU A 226 -14.96 -27.28 -5.44
N THR A 227 -15.43 -27.27 -6.69
CA THR A 227 -15.83 -28.46 -7.44
C THR A 227 -15.45 -28.36 -8.92
N GLY A 228 -15.58 -29.44 -9.65
CA GLY A 228 -15.39 -29.48 -11.10
C GLY A 228 -13.94 -29.27 -11.53
N ASP A 229 -13.74 -28.47 -12.57
CA ASP A 229 -12.40 -28.21 -13.11
C ASP A 229 -11.54 -27.38 -12.15
N ALA A 230 -12.15 -26.47 -11.39
CA ALA A 230 -11.44 -25.71 -10.37
C ALA A 230 -10.88 -26.61 -9.26
N ALA A 231 -11.66 -27.58 -8.75
CA ALA A 231 -11.17 -28.55 -7.77
C ALA A 231 -9.98 -29.36 -8.31
N ARG A 232 -10.13 -29.91 -9.53
CA ARG A 232 -9.07 -30.68 -10.17
C ARG A 232 -7.79 -29.88 -10.36
N ALA A 233 -7.92 -28.63 -10.77
CA ALA A 233 -6.78 -27.75 -10.99
C ALA A 233 -6.05 -27.43 -9.67
N VAL A 234 -6.81 -27.14 -8.59
CA VAL A 234 -6.23 -26.90 -7.25
C VAL A 234 -5.56 -28.15 -6.70
N GLU A 235 -6.20 -29.33 -6.80
CA GLU A 235 -5.57 -30.59 -6.39
C GLU A 235 -4.29 -30.89 -7.18
N SER A 236 -4.28 -30.58 -8.50
CA SER A 236 -3.08 -30.71 -9.34
C SER A 236 -1.97 -29.77 -8.86
N ALA A 237 -2.29 -28.50 -8.59
CA ALA A 237 -1.30 -27.54 -8.08
C ALA A 237 -0.75 -27.95 -6.71
N LEU A 238 -1.63 -28.41 -5.80
CA LEU A 238 -1.18 -28.93 -4.50
C LEU A 238 -0.30 -30.19 -4.63
N ALA A 239 -0.58 -31.05 -5.63
CA ALA A 239 0.25 -32.21 -5.91
C ALA A 239 1.62 -31.80 -6.47
N ASP A 240 1.68 -30.86 -7.38
CA ASP A 240 2.94 -30.33 -7.95
C ASP A 240 3.81 -29.66 -6.88
N LEU A 241 3.18 -29.02 -5.89
CA LEU A 241 3.86 -28.44 -4.72
C LEU A 241 4.22 -29.45 -3.63
N GLY A 242 3.77 -30.72 -3.75
CA GLY A 242 4.07 -31.79 -2.80
C GLY A 242 3.20 -31.79 -1.54
N PHE A 243 2.03 -31.16 -1.56
CA PHE A 243 1.05 -31.16 -0.47
C PHE A 243 -0.02 -32.25 -0.63
N TYR A 244 -0.26 -32.73 -1.85
CA TYR A 244 -1.30 -33.70 -2.17
C TYR A 244 -0.73 -34.93 -2.88
N ASP A 245 -0.97 -36.11 -2.35
CA ASP A 245 -0.47 -37.39 -2.90
C ASP A 245 -1.55 -38.14 -3.74
N GLY A 246 -2.78 -37.61 -3.81
CA GLY A 246 -3.91 -38.21 -4.54
C GLY A 246 -3.89 -37.92 -6.03
N GLU A 247 -4.76 -38.61 -6.79
CA GLU A 247 -5.03 -38.27 -8.18
C GLU A 247 -6.04 -37.11 -8.23
N PRO A 248 -5.76 -36.00 -8.96
CA PRO A 248 -6.69 -34.87 -9.04
C PRO A 248 -8.06 -35.23 -9.58
N THR A 249 -9.11 -34.86 -8.85
CA THR A 249 -10.52 -35.18 -9.15
C THR A 249 -11.38 -33.92 -9.32
N ALA A 250 -12.66 -34.08 -9.65
CA ALA A 250 -13.61 -32.99 -9.72
C ALA A 250 -14.35 -32.76 -8.39
N GLU A 251 -14.04 -33.54 -7.35
CA GLU A 251 -14.61 -33.43 -6.01
C GLU A 251 -13.50 -33.09 -5.02
N PHE A 252 -13.59 -31.93 -4.38
CA PHE A 252 -12.61 -31.50 -3.39
C PHE A 252 -12.89 -32.19 -2.06
N GLY A 253 -12.27 -33.35 -1.85
CA GLY A 253 -12.46 -34.23 -0.70
C GLY A 253 -11.66 -33.85 0.54
N ASP A 254 -11.80 -34.68 1.60
CA ASP A 254 -11.13 -34.40 2.89
C ASP A 254 -9.59 -34.43 2.73
N ASP A 255 -9.03 -35.36 1.96
CA ASP A 255 -7.57 -35.44 1.73
C ASP A 255 -7.04 -34.19 1.00
N ALA A 256 -7.82 -33.63 0.08
CA ALA A 256 -7.47 -32.38 -0.62
C ALA A 256 -7.61 -31.14 0.30
N ARG A 257 -8.59 -31.15 1.22
CA ARG A 257 -8.72 -30.11 2.27
C ARG A 257 -7.56 -30.14 3.23
N ASP A 258 -7.12 -31.32 3.67
CA ASP A 258 -5.94 -31.46 4.52
C ASP A 258 -4.65 -30.99 3.82
N ALA A 259 -4.55 -31.21 2.50
CA ALA A 259 -3.46 -30.67 1.68
C ALA A 259 -3.52 -29.14 1.57
N LEU A 260 -4.68 -28.56 1.33
CA LEU A 260 -4.89 -27.11 1.29
C LEU A 260 -4.63 -26.47 2.67
N GLU A 261 -5.04 -27.12 3.76
CA GLU A 261 -4.74 -26.68 5.12
C GLU A 261 -3.22 -26.68 5.38
N SER A 262 -2.52 -27.70 4.91
CA SER A 262 -1.05 -27.78 5.01
C SER A 262 -0.38 -26.68 4.17
N PHE A 263 -0.86 -26.44 2.95
CA PHE A 263 -0.41 -25.32 2.10
C PHE A 263 -0.65 -23.98 2.80
N ARG A 264 -1.83 -23.76 3.35
CA ARG A 264 -2.23 -22.57 4.10
C ARG A 264 -1.21 -22.25 5.21
N GLY A 265 -0.91 -23.24 6.07
CA GLY A 265 -0.01 -23.06 7.19
C GLY A 265 1.46 -22.87 6.79
N MET A 266 1.89 -23.42 5.64
CA MET A 266 3.28 -23.28 5.18
C MET A 266 3.53 -22.03 4.31
N ASN A 267 2.47 -21.36 3.84
CA ASN A 267 2.56 -20.22 2.91
C ASN A 267 1.94 -18.93 3.47
N ASN A 268 1.79 -18.85 4.79
CA ASN A 268 1.33 -17.65 5.53
C ASN A 268 -0.10 -17.22 5.20
N PHE A 269 -1.01 -18.16 4.94
CA PHE A 269 -2.43 -17.88 4.75
C PHE A 269 -3.28 -18.15 6.02
N GLU A 270 -2.65 -18.24 7.19
CA GLU A 270 -3.33 -18.60 8.44
C GLU A 270 -4.40 -17.59 8.87
N ASN A 271 -4.29 -16.35 8.42
CA ASN A 271 -5.29 -15.31 8.69
C ASN A 271 -6.64 -15.56 8.00
N HIS A 272 -6.69 -16.48 7.02
CA HIS A 272 -7.92 -16.91 6.39
C HIS A 272 -8.34 -18.27 6.93
N SER A 273 -9.63 -18.43 7.25
CA SER A 273 -10.17 -19.75 7.56
C SER A 273 -10.16 -20.65 6.31
N LEU A 274 -10.10 -21.97 6.49
CA LEU A 274 -10.08 -22.89 5.36
C LEU A 274 -11.30 -22.71 4.42
N PRO A 275 -12.55 -22.52 4.90
CA PRO A 275 -13.68 -22.24 4.03
C PRO A 275 -13.54 -20.94 3.21
N VAL A 276 -12.94 -19.90 3.78
CA VAL A 276 -12.65 -18.63 3.05
C VAL A 276 -11.63 -18.87 1.95
N LEU A 277 -10.61 -19.66 2.23
CA LEU A 277 -9.57 -20.01 1.26
C LEU A 277 -10.15 -20.87 0.13
N GLU A 278 -10.96 -21.89 0.44
CA GLU A 278 -11.66 -22.71 -0.56
C GLU A 278 -12.56 -21.84 -1.46
N ASP A 279 -13.36 -20.94 -0.88
CA ASP A 279 -14.20 -20.01 -1.62
C ASP A 279 -13.39 -19.08 -2.51
N ALA A 280 -12.30 -18.51 -2.00
CA ALA A 280 -11.42 -17.63 -2.75
C ALA A 280 -10.82 -18.32 -3.98
N VAL A 281 -10.32 -19.54 -3.81
CA VAL A 281 -9.76 -20.33 -4.92
C VAL A 281 -10.85 -20.73 -5.92
N ALA A 282 -12.05 -21.10 -5.45
CA ALA A 282 -13.19 -21.44 -6.31
C ALA A 282 -13.64 -20.26 -7.19
N ARG A 283 -13.53 -19.02 -6.69
CA ARG A 283 -13.89 -17.80 -7.43
C ARG A 283 -12.77 -17.28 -8.32
N GLY A 284 -11.53 -17.43 -7.91
CA GLY A 284 -10.37 -16.83 -8.53
C GLY A 284 -9.72 -17.63 -9.64
N TRP A 285 -10.08 -18.92 -9.75
CA TRP A 285 -9.39 -19.83 -10.67
C TRP A 285 -9.51 -19.44 -12.16
N ASP A 286 -10.69 -18.98 -12.59
CA ASP A 286 -11.02 -18.68 -14.00
C ASP A 286 -10.13 -17.61 -14.67
N GLY A 287 -9.03 -17.26 -14.17
CA GLY A 287 -8.19 -16.25 -14.77
C GLY A 287 -6.71 -16.47 -14.55
N THR A 288 -6.31 -17.60 -13.94
CA THR A 288 -4.91 -17.99 -13.84
C THR A 288 -4.42 -18.59 -15.16
N ASP A 289 -3.17 -18.27 -15.52
CA ASP A 289 -2.55 -18.86 -16.71
C ASP A 289 -2.17 -20.33 -16.38
N PRO A 290 -2.60 -21.31 -17.19
CA PRO A 290 -2.23 -22.70 -16.96
C PRO A 290 -0.73 -22.98 -17.10
N ASP A 291 0.03 -22.09 -17.75
CA ASP A 291 1.48 -22.23 -17.92
C ASP A 291 2.28 -21.61 -16.75
N ASP A 292 1.61 -20.92 -15.81
CA ASP A 292 2.23 -20.41 -14.59
C ASP A 292 2.64 -21.55 -13.64
N ASP A 293 3.62 -21.30 -12.79
CA ASP A 293 3.98 -22.20 -11.70
C ASP A 293 2.79 -22.39 -10.73
N PRO A 294 2.61 -23.58 -10.14
CA PRO A 294 1.46 -23.91 -9.28
C PRO A 294 1.26 -22.95 -8.10
N GLU A 295 2.35 -22.56 -7.40
CA GLU A 295 2.27 -21.67 -6.24
C GLU A 295 1.81 -20.26 -6.62
N PRO A 296 2.39 -19.57 -7.64
CA PRO A 296 1.88 -18.30 -8.14
C PRO A 296 0.42 -18.36 -8.60
N ARG A 297 0.00 -19.46 -9.25
CA ARG A 297 -1.40 -19.63 -9.66
C ARG A 297 -2.36 -19.69 -8.48
N LEU A 298 -1.99 -20.38 -7.42
CA LEU A 298 -2.82 -20.43 -6.20
C LEU A 298 -2.93 -19.06 -5.55
N VAL A 299 -1.83 -18.33 -5.40
CA VAL A 299 -1.83 -16.96 -4.87
C VAL A 299 -2.68 -16.04 -5.73
N ASP A 300 -2.53 -16.10 -7.06
CA ASP A 300 -3.28 -15.27 -8.00
C ASP A 300 -4.78 -15.62 -7.99
N ALA A 301 -5.12 -16.91 -7.89
CA ALA A 301 -6.49 -17.37 -7.77
C ALA A 301 -7.15 -16.91 -6.45
N ILE A 302 -6.44 -16.97 -5.34
CA ILE A 302 -6.89 -16.47 -4.04
C ILE A 302 -7.11 -14.96 -4.10
N TRP A 303 -6.15 -14.20 -4.63
CA TRP A 303 -6.30 -12.76 -4.78
C TRP A 303 -7.51 -12.38 -5.63
N ARG A 304 -7.69 -12.99 -6.79
CA ARG A 304 -8.84 -12.74 -7.67
C ARG A 304 -10.14 -13.15 -7.01
N GLY A 305 -10.15 -14.26 -6.28
CA GLY A 305 -11.29 -14.68 -5.48
C GLY A 305 -11.64 -13.65 -4.42
N LEU A 306 -10.68 -13.23 -3.62
CA LEU A 306 -10.88 -12.26 -2.55
C LEU A 306 -11.29 -10.88 -3.07
N SER A 307 -10.79 -10.44 -4.22
CA SER A 307 -11.19 -9.16 -4.84
C SER A 307 -12.65 -9.13 -5.33
N ARG A 308 -13.26 -10.29 -5.53
CA ARG A 308 -14.67 -10.45 -5.91
C ARG A 308 -15.61 -10.55 -4.70
N LEU A 309 -15.07 -10.73 -3.51
CA LEU A 309 -15.86 -10.65 -2.29
C LEU A 309 -16.17 -9.17 -2.08
N ASP A 310 -17.45 -8.81 -2.08
CA ASP A 310 -17.90 -7.46 -1.81
C ASP A 310 -17.29 -7.03 -0.46
N ARG A 311 -16.35 -6.11 -0.54
CA ARG A 311 -15.87 -5.39 0.64
C ARG A 311 -16.96 -4.39 0.99
N VAL A 312 -17.76 -4.72 1.97
CA VAL A 312 -18.69 -3.78 2.57
C VAL A 312 -17.95 -2.97 3.61
#